data_a595091cf8f6c80951c4d87275657bd8
#
_entry.id   a595091cf8f6c80951c4d87275657bd8
#
_cell.length_a   1.000
_cell.length_b   1.000
_cell.length_c   1.000
_cell.angle_alpha   90.00
_cell.angle_beta   90.00
_cell.angle_gamma   90.00
#
_symmetry.space_group_name_H-M   'P 1'
#
loop_
_entity.id
_entity.type
_entity.pdbx_description
1 polymer ?
#
loop_
_entity_poly.entity_id
_entity_poly.type
_entity_poly.pdbx_seq_one_letter_code
_entity_poly.pdbx_strand_id
1 'polypeptide(L)'
;ISKKAVIIMCADNGVVAEGISQSGQDVTLAVAKSMAGKASSVGRMAMTAGADTIPVDIGINSDESVKGLLQRKVRMGTRNFAKEPAMTRDETLEAIAAGIEIVRGCKADGCRIIATGEMGIGNTTTSAAMAAAMLRCDVATVTGRGAGLNDSGLERKIRVIESAIETVSYTHLRAHE
;
A
#
# COMPACT_ATOMS: atom_id res chain seq x y z
N ILE A 1 28.35 -7.49 2.79
CA ILE A 1 26.99 -7.82 3.30
C ILE A 1 26.44 -8.93 2.40
N SER A 2 26.31 -10.14 2.95
CA SER A 2 26.10 -11.36 2.16
C SER A 2 24.62 -11.62 1.81
N LYS A 3 23.66 -11.24 2.65
CA LYS A 3 22.24 -11.50 2.42
C LYS A 3 21.43 -10.21 2.52
N LYS A 4 20.64 -9.94 1.48
CA LYS A 4 19.79 -8.75 1.31
C LYS A 4 18.42 -9.18 0.84
N ALA A 5 17.35 -8.47 1.25
CA ALA A 5 16.00 -8.73 0.80
C ALA A 5 15.26 -7.41 0.47
N VAL A 6 14.31 -7.51 -0.45
CA VAL A 6 13.32 -6.47 -0.72
C VAL A 6 11.96 -7.06 -0.35
N ILE A 7 11.31 -6.54 0.67
CA ILE A 7 9.95 -6.93 1.08
C ILE A 7 8.98 -5.97 0.44
N ILE A 8 7.99 -6.48 -0.32
CA ILE A 8 7.01 -5.66 -1.03
C ILE A 8 5.62 -6.06 -0.56
N MET A 9 4.96 -5.16 0.19
CA MET A 9 3.59 -5.36 0.65
C MET A 9 2.61 -5.05 -0.49
N CYS A 10 1.73 -5.99 -0.84
CA CYS A 10 0.78 -5.86 -1.93
C CYS A 10 -0.65 -5.84 -1.37
N ALA A 11 -1.39 -4.77 -1.65
CA ALA A 11 -2.77 -4.61 -1.20
C ALA A 11 -3.56 -3.68 -2.11
N ASP A 12 -4.85 -3.90 -2.24
CA ASP A 12 -5.76 -3.00 -2.94
C ASP A 12 -6.30 -1.92 -2.01
N ASN A 13 -6.50 -0.72 -2.57
CA ASN A 13 -6.99 0.45 -1.85
C ASN A 13 -8.41 0.78 -2.30
N GLY A 14 -9.39 0.73 -1.37
CA GLY A 14 -10.79 0.96 -1.66
C GLY A 14 -11.12 2.36 -2.20
N VAL A 15 -10.26 3.34 -1.94
CA VAL A 15 -10.39 4.71 -2.46
C VAL A 15 -10.31 4.80 -4.00
N VAL A 16 -9.87 3.75 -4.68
CA VAL A 16 -9.91 3.65 -6.15
C VAL A 16 -11.32 3.84 -6.69
N ALA A 17 -12.35 3.48 -5.92
CA ALA A 17 -13.75 3.71 -6.25
C ALA A 17 -14.10 5.20 -6.49
N GLU A 18 -13.30 6.13 -6.00
CA GLU A 18 -13.46 7.58 -6.21
C GLU A 18 -12.85 8.08 -7.54
N GLY A 19 -12.38 7.17 -8.39
CA GLY A 19 -11.84 7.50 -9.71
C GLY A 19 -10.50 8.28 -9.65
N ILE A 20 -9.68 7.99 -8.65
CA ILE A 20 -8.38 8.64 -8.39
C ILE A 20 -7.20 7.92 -9.05
N SER A 21 -7.47 6.93 -9.89
CA SER A 21 -6.47 6.18 -10.63
C SER A 21 -6.95 5.91 -12.07
N GLN A 22 -6.02 5.83 -13.00
CA GLN A 22 -6.30 5.41 -14.39
C GLN A 22 -6.38 3.89 -14.55
N SER A 23 -5.84 3.14 -13.58
CA SER A 23 -5.82 1.68 -13.58
C SER A 23 -6.79 1.12 -12.55
N GLY A 24 -7.38 -0.03 -12.85
CA GLY A 24 -8.21 -0.79 -11.92
C GLY A 24 -7.38 -1.62 -10.93
N GLN A 25 -8.04 -2.18 -9.92
CA GLN A 25 -7.41 -3.01 -8.89
C GLN A 25 -6.84 -4.34 -9.43
N ASP A 26 -7.32 -4.82 -10.58
CA ASP A 26 -6.80 -6.00 -11.30
C ASP A 26 -5.30 -5.90 -11.58
N VAL A 27 -4.78 -4.68 -11.77
CA VAL A 27 -3.35 -4.42 -11.98
C VAL A 27 -2.52 -4.78 -10.75
N THR A 28 -3.03 -4.63 -9.53
CA THR A 28 -2.32 -5.00 -8.30
C THR A 28 -1.95 -6.47 -8.29
N LEU A 29 -2.91 -7.36 -8.57
CA LEU A 29 -2.67 -8.79 -8.64
C LEU A 29 -1.71 -9.15 -9.78
N ALA A 30 -1.89 -8.56 -10.95
CA ALA A 30 -1.04 -8.83 -12.12
C ALA A 30 0.42 -8.49 -11.84
N VAL A 31 0.68 -7.34 -11.20
CA VAL A 31 2.03 -6.92 -10.80
C VAL A 31 2.58 -7.80 -9.69
N ALA A 32 1.78 -8.19 -8.70
CA ALA A 32 2.20 -9.12 -7.65
C ALA A 32 2.64 -10.48 -8.23
N LYS A 33 1.90 -11.01 -9.21
CA LYS A 33 2.29 -12.22 -9.97
C LYS A 33 3.63 -12.06 -10.68
N SER A 34 3.83 -10.91 -11.34
CA SER A 34 5.09 -10.58 -12.01
C SER A 34 6.26 -10.50 -11.02
N MET A 35 6.03 -9.97 -9.82
CA MET A 35 7.04 -9.94 -8.75
C MET A 35 7.36 -11.34 -8.25
N ALA A 36 6.35 -12.17 -8.00
CA ALA A 36 6.52 -13.56 -7.57
C ALA A 36 7.32 -14.37 -8.60
N GLY A 37 7.09 -14.13 -9.89
CA GLY A 37 7.85 -14.71 -11.01
C GLY A 37 9.21 -14.05 -11.28
N LYS A 38 9.62 -13.03 -10.49
CA LYS A 38 10.84 -12.22 -10.68
C LYS A 38 10.93 -11.52 -12.05
N ALA A 39 9.82 -11.39 -12.76
CA ALA A 39 9.75 -10.76 -14.09
C ALA A 39 9.57 -9.23 -14.04
N SER A 40 9.15 -8.70 -12.88
CA SER A 40 8.98 -7.26 -12.65
C SER A 40 10.32 -6.50 -12.62
N SER A 41 10.26 -5.16 -12.77
CA SER A 41 11.45 -4.32 -12.67
C SER A 41 12.18 -4.51 -11.33
N VAL A 42 11.44 -4.51 -10.21
CA VAL A 42 12.03 -4.74 -8.89
C VAL A 42 12.65 -6.14 -8.77
N GLY A 43 12.03 -7.17 -9.33
CA GLY A 43 12.59 -8.52 -9.34
C GLY A 43 13.92 -8.60 -10.09
N ARG A 44 14.00 -7.97 -11.26
CA ARG A 44 15.23 -7.92 -12.07
C ARG A 44 16.33 -7.09 -11.39
N MET A 45 15.98 -5.93 -10.83
CA MET A 45 16.93 -5.08 -10.10
C MET A 45 17.45 -5.78 -8.85
N ALA A 46 16.59 -6.47 -8.11
CA ALA A 46 16.99 -7.23 -6.93
C ALA A 46 17.97 -8.36 -7.29
N MET A 47 17.71 -9.11 -8.37
CA MET A 47 18.65 -10.12 -8.85
C MET A 47 20.03 -9.53 -9.18
N THR A 48 20.07 -8.38 -9.87
CA THR A 48 21.34 -7.69 -10.17
C THR A 48 22.06 -7.24 -8.90
N ALA A 49 21.31 -6.81 -7.88
CA ALA A 49 21.85 -6.40 -6.58
C ALA A 49 22.21 -7.58 -5.65
N GLY A 50 21.93 -8.82 -6.06
CA GLY A 50 22.08 -10.00 -5.21
C GLY A 50 21.16 -9.98 -3.98
N ALA A 51 19.93 -9.53 -4.16
CA ALA A 51 18.91 -9.45 -3.12
C ALA A 51 17.73 -10.39 -3.43
N ASP A 52 17.12 -10.96 -2.39
CA ASP A 52 15.90 -11.72 -2.50
C ASP A 52 14.70 -10.77 -2.63
N THR A 53 13.73 -11.12 -3.49
CA THR A 53 12.46 -10.40 -3.61
C THR A 53 11.40 -11.19 -2.87
N ILE A 54 10.73 -10.56 -1.90
CA ILE A 54 9.68 -11.16 -1.06
C ILE A 54 8.39 -10.35 -1.27
N PRO A 55 7.61 -10.65 -2.31
CA PRO A 55 6.29 -10.06 -2.46
C PRO A 55 5.32 -10.71 -1.47
N VAL A 56 4.51 -9.89 -0.81
CA VAL A 56 3.60 -10.29 0.27
C VAL A 56 2.19 -9.86 -0.08
N ASP A 57 1.27 -10.79 -0.13
CA ASP A 57 -0.16 -10.48 -0.15
C ASP A 57 -0.60 -10.12 1.26
N ILE A 58 -0.73 -8.84 1.54
CA ILE A 58 -1.26 -8.31 2.80
C ILE A 58 -2.72 -7.87 2.67
N GLY A 59 -3.24 -7.79 1.44
CA GLY A 59 -4.60 -7.34 1.22
C GLY A 59 -4.99 -7.17 -0.25
N ILE A 60 -4.55 -8.03 -1.14
CA ILE A 60 -5.02 -8.04 -2.54
C ILE A 60 -6.48 -8.51 -2.57
N ASN A 61 -7.33 -7.82 -3.31
CA ASN A 61 -8.75 -8.15 -3.48
C ASN A 61 -8.95 -9.30 -4.48
N SER A 62 -8.44 -10.47 -4.12
CA SER A 62 -8.52 -11.69 -4.92
C SER A 62 -8.33 -12.92 -4.04
N ASP A 63 -9.07 -13.99 -4.33
CA ASP A 63 -8.92 -15.32 -3.69
C ASP A 63 -7.82 -16.16 -4.33
N GLU A 64 -7.20 -15.66 -5.39
CA GLU A 64 -6.22 -16.44 -6.15
C GLU A 64 -4.94 -16.68 -5.33
N SER A 65 -4.56 -17.96 -5.20
CA SER A 65 -3.30 -18.34 -4.60
C SER A 65 -2.18 -18.29 -5.66
N VAL A 66 -1.19 -17.44 -5.43
CA VAL A 66 -0.07 -17.25 -6.36
C VAL A 66 1.21 -17.83 -5.78
N LYS A 67 1.80 -18.78 -6.50
CA LYS A 67 3.09 -19.38 -6.10
C LYS A 67 4.19 -18.31 -6.05
N GLY A 68 4.89 -18.22 -4.94
CA GLY A 68 5.96 -17.23 -4.71
C GLY A 68 5.49 -15.90 -4.14
N LEU A 69 4.19 -15.75 -3.92
CA LEU A 69 3.60 -14.63 -3.18
C LEU A 69 3.31 -15.07 -1.74
N LEU A 70 3.98 -14.45 -0.78
CA LEU A 70 3.84 -14.79 0.64
C LEU A 70 2.45 -14.34 1.14
N GLN A 71 1.66 -15.31 1.60
CA GLN A 71 0.29 -15.05 2.06
C GLN A 71 0.29 -14.53 3.50
N ARG A 72 -0.15 -13.29 3.71
CA ARG A 72 -0.36 -12.60 5.00
C ARG A 72 -1.58 -11.68 4.94
N LYS A 73 -2.57 -12.09 4.14
CA LYS A 73 -3.78 -11.30 3.87
C LYS A 73 -4.58 -11.09 5.14
N VAL A 74 -4.75 -9.83 5.53
CA VAL A 74 -5.60 -9.39 6.64
C VAL A 74 -7.05 -9.28 6.18
N ARG A 75 -7.25 -8.73 4.97
CA ARG A 75 -8.57 -8.60 4.33
C ARG A 75 -8.42 -8.42 2.82
N MET A 76 -9.51 -8.52 2.08
CA MET A 76 -9.57 -8.25 0.64
C MET A 76 -9.71 -6.75 0.37
N GLY A 77 -8.59 -6.08 0.11
CA GLY A 77 -8.52 -4.63 -0.07
C GLY A 77 -8.91 -3.83 1.16
N THR A 78 -8.55 -2.57 1.23
CA THR A 78 -9.09 -1.68 2.26
C THR A 78 -10.51 -1.22 1.92
N ARG A 79 -11.24 -0.71 2.91
CA ARG A 79 -12.46 0.07 2.66
C ARG A 79 -12.08 1.41 2.02
N ASN A 80 -13.07 2.08 1.48
CA ASN A 80 -12.90 3.41 0.90
C ASN A 80 -12.86 4.47 2.01
N PHE A 81 -11.69 5.01 2.31
CA PHE A 81 -11.49 5.99 3.38
C PHE A 81 -12.23 7.33 3.14
N ALA A 82 -12.71 7.58 1.92
CA ALA A 82 -13.58 8.72 1.65
C ALA A 82 -15.00 8.56 2.20
N LYS A 83 -15.37 7.33 2.63
CA LYS A 83 -16.73 7.00 3.11
C LYS A 83 -16.75 6.44 4.52
N GLU A 84 -15.73 5.67 4.89
CA GLU A 84 -15.61 4.98 6.16
C GLU A 84 -14.14 4.70 6.49
N PRO A 85 -13.79 4.33 7.74
CA PRO A 85 -12.42 3.96 8.07
C PRO A 85 -11.90 2.84 7.16
N ALA A 86 -10.73 3.05 6.53
CA ALA A 86 -10.12 2.10 5.60
C ALA A 86 -9.89 0.72 6.22
N MET A 87 -9.52 0.68 7.49
CA MET A 87 -9.26 -0.51 8.28
C MET A 87 -9.76 -0.30 9.72
N THR A 88 -10.13 -1.37 10.39
CA THR A 88 -10.33 -1.34 11.84
C THR A 88 -8.97 -1.26 12.55
N ARG A 89 -9.00 -0.95 13.85
CA ARG A 89 -7.78 -0.96 14.66
C ARG A 89 -7.12 -2.34 14.67
N ASP A 90 -7.91 -3.40 14.80
CA ASP A 90 -7.41 -4.77 14.86
C ASP A 90 -6.80 -5.21 13.51
N GLU A 91 -7.47 -4.92 12.39
CA GLU A 91 -6.92 -5.14 11.03
C GLU A 91 -5.58 -4.39 10.85
N THR A 92 -5.48 -3.16 11.36
CA THR A 92 -4.23 -2.36 11.28
C THR A 92 -3.12 -3.00 12.11
N LEU A 93 -3.42 -3.42 13.34
CA LEU A 93 -2.44 -4.07 14.21
C LEU A 93 -1.99 -5.43 13.64
N GLU A 94 -2.89 -6.19 13.04
CA GLU A 94 -2.57 -7.45 12.36
C GLU A 94 -1.62 -7.22 11.17
N ALA A 95 -1.88 -6.21 10.35
CA ALA A 95 -1.01 -5.85 9.23
C ALA A 95 0.40 -5.43 9.70
N ILE A 96 0.50 -4.66 10.79
CA ILE A 96 1.78 -4.29 11.41
C ILE A 96 2.50 -5.53 11.95
N ALA A 97 1.79 -6.42 12.65
CA ALA A 97 2.35 -7.66 13.17
C ALA A 97 2.91 -8.56 12.06
N ALA A 98 2.20 -8.70 10.95
CA ALA A 98 2.68 -9.44 9.78
C ALA A 98 4.01 -8.88 9.26
N GLY A 99 4.15 -7.55 9.17
CA GLY A 99 5.41 -6.91 8.77
C GLY A 99 6.56 -7.21 9.75
N ILE A 100 6.30 -7.13 11.05
CA ILE A 100 7.28 -7.44 12.10
C ILE A 100 7.74 -8.90 12.01
N GLU A 101 6.82 -9.84 11.82
CA GLU A 101 7.12 -11.27 11.69
C GLU A 101 8.01 -11.55 10.48
N ILE A 102 7.69 -10.96 9.32
CA ILE A 102 8.49 -11.14 8.10
C ILE A 102 9.91 -10.61 8.31
N VAL A 103 10.07 -9.44 8.90
CA VAL A 103 11.41 -8.87 9.20
C VAL A 103 12.18 -9.74 10.18
N ARG A 104 11.53 -10.26 11.22
CA ARG A 104 12.15 -11.21 12.17
C ARG A 104 12.61 -12.50 11.47
N GLY A 105 11.78 -13.04 10.57
CA GLY A 105 12.14 -14.19 9.75
C GLY A 105 13.37 -13.91 8.88
N CYS A 106 13.37 -12.81 8.14
CA CYS A 106 14.52 -12.37 7.34
C CYS A 106 15.80 -12.25 8.19
N LYS A 107 15.69 -11.67 9.40
CA LYS A 107 16.82 -11.55 10.33
C LYS A 107 17.33 -12.92 10.77
N ALA A 108 16.44 -13.85 11.13
CA ALA A 108 16.79 -15.21 11.52
C ALA A 108 17.49 -15.96 10.38
N ASP A 109 17.06 -15.74 9.15
CA ASP A 109 17.66 -16.27 7.93
C ASP A 109 18.99 -15.59 7.54
N GLY A 110 19.48 -14.65 8.34
CA GLY A 110 20.77 -13.99 8.12
C GLY A 110 20.73 -12.77 7.20
N CYS A 111 19.56 -12.22 6.87
CA CYS A 111 19.48 -10.94 6.15
C CYS A 111 20.07 -9.81 6.99
N ARG A 112 20.90 -8.98 6.35
CA ARG A 112 21.59 -7.86 7.00
C ARG A 112 21.14 -6.49 6.49
N ILE A 113 20.54 -6.47 5.31
CA ILE A 113 19.87 -5.28 4.76
C ILE A 113 18.50 -5.71 4.25
N ILE A 114 17.50 -4.91 4.58
CA ILE A 114 16.13 -5.05 4.07
C ILE A 114 15.74 -3.72 3.45
N ALA A 115 15.31 -3.75 2.19
CA ALA A 115 14.58 -2.67 1.56
C ALA A 115 13.08 -2.93 1.69
N THR A 116 12.29 -1.89 1.88
CA THR A 116 10.83 -1.96 1.92
C THR A 116 10.24 -1.41 0.63
N GLY A 117 9.20 -2.06 0.14
CA GLY A 117 8.40 -1.62 -1.00
C GLY A 117 6.93 -1.87 -0.74
N GLU A 118 6.10 -1.29 -1.57
CA GLU A 118 4.69 -1.58 -1.59
C GLU A 118 4.16 -1.58 -3.03
N MET A 119 3.05 -2.27 -3.24
CA MET A 119 2.31 -2.30 -4.50
C MET A 119 0.82 -2.32 -4.22
N GLY A 120 0.09 -1.36 -4.77
CA GLY A 120 -1.36 -1.31 -4.69
C GLY A 120 -1.91 -0.13 -5.47
N ILE A 121 -2.84 -0.37 -6.38
CA ILE A 121 -3.47 0.74 -7.11
C ILE A 121 -4.21 1.62 -6.10
N GLY A 122 -3.99 2.95 -6.18
CA GLY A 122 -4.50 3.92 -5.21
C GLY A 122 -3.57 4.21 -4.01
N ASN A 123 -2.46 3.50 -3.86
CA ASN A 123 -1.50 3.63 -2.76
C ASN A 123 -1.00 5.06 -2.52
N THR A 124 -0.68 5.80 -3.59
CA THR A 124 -0.21 7.18 -3.46
C THR A 124 -1.29 8.15 -2.95
N THR A 125 -2.57 7.80 -3.12
CA THR A 125 -3.69 8.56 -2.55
C THR A 125 -3.76 8.32 -1.04
N THR A 126 -3.68 7.06 -0.61
CA THR A 126 -3.65 6.68 0.81
C THR A 126 -2.42 7.29 1.50
N SER A 127 -1.25 7.21 0.87
CA SER A 127 -0.01 7.79 1.42
C SER A 127 -0.09 9.31 1.55
N ALA A 128 -0.64 10.02 0.54
CA ALA A 128 -0.82 11.46 0.59
C ALA A 128 -1.81 11.87 1.69
N ALA A 129 -2.92 11.15 1.85
CA ALA A 129 -3.89 11.39 2.91
C ALA A 129 -3.26 11.23 4.30
N MET A 130 -2.49 10.16 4.52
CA MET A 130 -1.77 9.94 5.77
C MET A 130 -0.73 11.04 6.02
N ALA A 131 0.05 11.41 5.01
CA ALA A 131 1.06 12.45 5.13
C ALA A 131 0.43 13.80 5.49
N ALA A 132 -0.63 14.23 4.78
CA ALA A 132 -1.33 15.48 5.07
C ALA A 132 -1.89 15.51 6.49
N ALA A 133 -2.54 14.42 6.93
CA ALA A 133 -3.13 14.32 8.27
C ALA A 133 -2.06 14.32 9.38
N MET A 134 -0.98 13.56 9.23
CA MET A 134 0.08 13.46 10.24
C MET A 134 0.94 14.73 10.34
N LEU A 135 1.27 15.33 9.20
CA LEU A 135 2.09 16.55 9.14
C LEU A 135 1.27 17.81 9.29
N ARG A 136 -0.06 17.73 9.25
CA ARG A 136 -0.99 18.87 9.30
C ARG A 136 -0.65 19.92 8.23
N CYS A 137 -0.36 19.45 7.01
CA CYS A 137 -0.02 20.32 5.89
C CYS A 137 -1.10 20.27 4.80
N ASP A 138 -1.02 21.21 3.87
CA ASP A 138 -1.89 21.27 2.71
C ASP A 138 -1.78 19.97 1.89
N VAL A 139 -2.93 19.40 1.56
CA VAL A 139 -3.07 18.17 0.76
C VAL A 139 -2.39 18.30 -0.60
N ALA A 140 -2.52 19.45 -1.25
CA ALA A 140 -1.92 19.71 -2.56
C ALA A 140 -0.38 19.59 -2.53
N THR A 141 0.25 19.95 -1.40
CA THR A 141 1.71 19.90 -1.23
C THR A 141 2.25 18.46 -1.25
N VAL A 142 1.49 17.50 -0.73
CA VAL A 142 1.92 16.10 -0.60
C VAL A 142 1.28 15.17 -1.62
N THR A 143 0.40 15.70 -2.50
CA THR A 143 -0.32 14.88 -3.47
C THR A 143 0.28 14.97 -4.85
N GLY A 144 0.80 13.85 -5.35
CA GLY A 144 1.32 13.73 -6.70
C GLY A 144 0.36 13.02 -7.66
N ARG A 145 0.72 13.02 -8.94
CA ARG A 145 -0.06 12.40 -10.04
C ARG A 145 -0.12 10.87 -9.99
N GLY A 146 0.69 10.24 -9.12
CA GLY A 146 0.79 8.78 -9.08
C GLY A 146 1.19 8.20 -10.45
N ALA A 147 0.43 7.23 -10.94
CA ALA A 147 0.69 6.55 -12.20
C ALA A 147 0.24 7.36 -13.45
N GLY A 148 0.38 8.68 -13.42
CA GLY A 148 0.21 9.52 -14.62
C GLY A 148 -1.17 10.17 -14.76
N LEU A 149 -1.84 10.53 -13.69
CA LEU A 149 -3.06 11.33 -13.74
C LEU A 149 -2.84 12.65 -14.49
N ASN A 150 -3.81 13.05 -15.31
CA ASN A 150 -3.89 14.39 -15.88
C ASN A 150 -4.30 15.43 -14.81
N ASP A 151 -4.38 16.70 -15.18
CA ASP A 151 -4.68 17.78 -14.23
C ASP A 151 -6.02 17.57 -13.53
N SER A 152 -7.08 17.24 -14.26
CA SER A 152 -8.41 17.00 -13.68
C SER A 152 -8.45 15.78 -12.75
N GLY A 153 -7.65 14.75 -13.04
CA GLY A 153 -7.47 13.59 -12.17
C GLY A 153 -6.72 13.93 -10.88
N LEU A 154 -5.69 14.76 -10.97
CA LEU A 154 -4.96 15.26 -9.80
C LEU A 154 -5.85 16.14 -8.91
N GLU A 155 -6.60 17.06 -9.48
CA GLU A 155 -7.55 17.88 -8.74
C GLU A 155 -8.62 17.03 -8.04
N ARG A 156 -9.17 16.02 -8.72
CA ARG A 156 -10.10 15.07 -8.11
C ARG A 156 -9.46 14.36 -6.92
N LYS A 157 -8.24 13.87 -7.08
CA LYS A 157 -7.49 13.17 -6.04
C LYS A 157 -7.29 14.05 -4.81
N ILE A 158 -6.92 15.32 -5.00
CA ILE A 158 -6.77 16.30 -3.91
C ILE A 158 -8.10 16.48 -3.19
N ARG A 159 -9.20 16.77 -3.90
CA ARG A 159 -10.54 16.97 -3.30
C ARG A 159 -11.01 15.74 -2.51
N VAL A 160 -10.76 14.52 -3.01
CA VAL A 160 -11.13 13.28 -2.29
C VAL A 160 -10.39 13.18 -0.96
N ILE A 161 -9.10 13.52 -0.94
CA ILE A 161 -8.29 13.48 0.28
C ILE A 161 -8.73 14.56 1.27
N GLU A 162 -8.94 15.80 0.81
CA GLU A 162 -9.41 16.91 1.64
C GLU A 162 -10.73 16.57 2.33
N SER A 163 -11.72 16.14 1.56
CA SER A 163 -13.04 15.76 2.09
C SER A 163 -12.96 14.62 3.10
N ALA A 164 -12.09 13.62 2.87
CA ALA A 164 -11.90 12.52 3.79
C ALA A 164 -11.27 12.96 5.11
N ILE A 165 -10.25 13.83 5.07
CA ILE A 165 -9.59 14.35 6.28
C ILE A 165 -10.57 15.23 7.10
N GLU A 166 -11.36 16.07 6.44
CA GLU A 166 -12.39 16.89 7.11
C GLU A 166 -13.40 16.01 7.83
N THR A 167 -13.90 14.95 7.18
CA THR A 167 -14.86 14.01 7.77
C THR A 167 -14.32 13.32 9.01
N VAL A 168 -13.06 12.88 8.96
CA VAL A 168 -12.40 12.23 10.12
C VAL A 168 -12.18 13.23 11.25
N SER A 169 -11.71 14.45 10.96
CA SER A 169 -11.49 15.49 11.95
C SER A 169 -12.78 15.87 12.67
N TYR A 170 -13.91 15.96 11.94
CA TYR A 170 -15.22 16.24 12.51
C TYR A 170 -15.72 15.10 13.42
N THR A 171 -15.43 13.85 13.06
CA THR A 171 -15.82 12.67 13.86
C THR A 171 -15.05 12.60 15.17
N HIS A 172 -13.75 12.96 15.17
CA HIS A 172 -12.94 13.00 16.39
C HIS A 172 -13.35 14.14 17.34
N LEU A 173 -13.76 15.29 16.82
CA LEU A 173 -14.27 16.39 17.67
C LEU A 173 -15.57 16.03 18.39
N ARG A 174 -16.48 15.27 17.74
CA ARG A 174 -17.73 14.79 18.37
C ARG A 174 -17.54 13.65 19.37
N ALA A 175 -16.47 12.89 19.28
CA ALA A 175 -16.20 11.77 20.22
C ALA A 175 -15.64 12.26 21.57
N HIS A 176 -15.35 13.56 21.70
CA HIS A 176 -14.85 14.18 22.92
C HIS A 176 -15.88 15.12 23.59
N GLU A 177 -17.08 15.25 23.05
CA GLU A 177 -18.26 15.88 23.67
C GLU A 177 -19.14 14.81 24.37
#